data_a059a2997cfd316fcc5d480198cadb4b
#
_entry.id   a059a2997cfd316fcc5d480198cadb4b
#
_cell.length_a   1.000
_cell.length_b   1.000
_cell.length_c   1.000
_cell.angle_alpha   90.00
_cell.angle_beta   90.00
_cell.angle_gamma   90.00
#
_symmetry.space_group_name_H-M   'P 1'
#
loop_
_entity.id
_entity.type
_entity.pdbx_description
1 polymer ?
#
loop_
_entity_poly.entity_id
_entity_poly.type
_entity_poly.pdbx_seq_one_letter_code
_entity_poly.pdbx_strand_id
1 'polypeptide(L)'
;EQLSYEMSKCVIKGKNGKYKLNKHGEILALKRARIVAGASEKLDALREEIRPYIHDNNILVYCGATNVLDENADYTSSDTGDIRQIEAVTRILGNEFGMDVAQFTSRENMETRAAIKEQFQRGDRLQAIVAIKCLDEGVNIPGIRTAFILASTTNPKEYIQRRGRVLRKAPKKPYAVIYDFVTLPRPLDSVSSLTTEQAQRDLTLVKNELARIKEFGRLSQNSMDANNLIWDIQEAYHITDEESEEGGFEYGTD
;
A
#
# COMPACT_ATOMS: atom_id res chain seq x y z
N GLU A 1 3.64 15.50 9.13
CA GLU A 1 3.35 16.18 10.44
C GLU A 1 2.35 17.30 10.28
N GLN A 2 2.58 18.30 9.41
CA GLN A 2 1.69 19.47 9.26
C GLN A 2 0.25 19.07 8.92
N LEU A 3 0.04 18.15 7.97
CA LEU A 3 -1.30 17.66 7.62
C LEU A 3 -2.00 16.99 8.81
N SER A 4 -1.30 16.19 9.60
CA SER A 4 -1.88 15.56 10.80
C SER A 4 -2.29 16.60 11.85
N TYR A 5 -1.50 17.64 12.02
CA TYR A 5 -1.83 18.77 12.90
C TYR A 5 -3.06 19.55 12.40
N GLU A 6 -3.14 19.86 11.11
CA GLU A 6 -4.31 20.52 10.54
C GLU A 6 -5.56 19.65 10.63
N MET A 7 -5.43 18.33 10.42
CA MET A 7 -6.53 17.38 10.58
C MET A 7 -7.07 17.33 12.02
N SER A 8 -6.21 17.41 13.03
CA SER A 8 -6.64 17.39 14.44
C SER A 8 -7.57 18.56 14.78
N LYS A 9 -7.43 19.70 14.11
CA LYS A 9 -8.32 20.88 14.25
C LYS A 9 -9.67 20.71 13.54
N CYS A 10 -9.78 19.72 12.67
CA CYS A 10 -10.98 19.46 11.87
C CYS A 10 -11.91 18.41 12.48
N VAL A 11 -11.61 17.94 13.69
CA VAL A 11 -12.42 16.95 14.40
C VAL A 11 -13.66 17.61 14.99
N ILE A 12 -14.85 17.06 14.67
CA ILE A 12 -16.15 17.51 15.17
C ILE A 12 -16.90 16.36 15.83
N LYS A 13 -17.77 16.67 16.78
CA LYS A 13 -18.64 15.67 17.42
C LYS A 13 -19.86 15.42 16.52
N GLY A 14 -20.03 14.19 16.06
CA GLY A 14 -21.17 13.77 15.25
C GLY A 14 -22.47 13.65 16.07
N LYS A 15 -23.60 13.51 15.38
CA LYS A 15 -24.95 13.39 16.02
C LYS A 15 -25.08 12.14 16.91
N ASN A 16 -24.28 11.11 16.66
CA ASN A 16 -24.25 9.86 17.43
C ASN A 16 -23.25 9.89 18.60
N GLY A 17 -22.70 11.07 18.92
CA GLY A 17 -21.69 11.24 19.96
C GLY A 17 -20.27 10.85 19.57
N LYS A 18 -20.07 10.21 18.42
CA LYS A 18 -18.74 9.84 17.90
C LYS A 18 -18.06 11.05 17.27
N TYR A 19 -16.74 11.12 17.40
CA TYR A 19 -15.93 12.15 16.74
C TYR A 19 -15.71 11.77 15.27
N LYS A 20 -15.77 12.76 14.37
CA LYS A 20 -15.49 12.60 12.95
C LYS A 20 -14.79 13.83 12.39
N LEU A 21 -14.17 13.70 11.23
CA LEU A 21 -13.67 14.86 10.50
C LEU A 21 -14.81 15.66 9.84
N ASN A 22 -14.63 16.97 9.77
CA ASN A 22 -15.45 17.79 8.87
C ASN A 22 -14.97 17.62 7.41
N LYS A 23 -15.69 18.18 6.45
CA LYS A 23 -15.34 18.07 5.01
C LYS A 23 -13.91 18.52 4.69
N HIS A 24 -13.39 19.52 5.36
CA HIS A 24 -12.00 19.97 5.16
C HIS A 24 -11.01 18.94 5.69
N GLY A 25 -11.27 18.37 6.87
CA GLY A 25 -10.46 17.30 7.45
C GLY A 25 -10.44 16.03 6.59
N GLU A 26 -11.56 15.69 5.94
CA GLU A 26 -11.62 14.56 4.98
C GLU A 26 -10.69 14.79 3.77
N ILE A 27 -10.68 16.03 3.25
CA ILE A 27 -9.75 16.39 2.16
C ILE A 27 -8.30 16.29 2.60
N LEU A 28 -7.97 16.73 3.82
CA LEU A 28 -6.63 16.62 4.38
C LEU A 28 -6.23 15.15 4.59
N ALA A 29 -7.17 14.32 5.05
CA ALA A 29 -6.96 12.87 5.20
C ALA A 29 -6.63 12.20 3.86
N LEU A 30 -7.36 12.56 2.79
CA LEU A 30 -7.07 12.06 1.44
C LEU A 30 -5.69 12.52 0.94
N LYS A 31 -5.31 13.78 1.19
CA LYS A 31 -3.97 14.28 0.85
C LYS A 31 -2.88 13.50 1.60
N ARG A 32 -3.06 13.28 2.91
CA ARG A 32 -2.11 12.49 3.71
C ARG A 32 -2.01 11.05 3.19
N ALA A 33 -3.14 10.41 2.90
CA ALA A 33 -3.16 9.05 2.36
C ALA A 33 -2.40 8.94 1.02
N ARG A 34 -2.48 9.97 0.15
CA ARG A 34 -1.73 10.00 -1.10
C ARG A 34 -0.23 10.12 -0.88
N ILE A 35 0.23 10.96 0.06
CA ILE A 35 1.65 11.08 0.42
C ILE A 35 2.17 9.75 0.96
N VAL A 36 1.44 9.11 1.87
CA VAL A 36 1.82 7.79 2.43
C VAL A 36 1.87 6.72 1.33
N ALA A 37 0.92 6.73 0.41
CA ALA A 37 0.90 5.79 -0.72
C ALA A 37 2.07 6.02 -1.68
N GLY A 38 2.49 7.27 -1.87
CA GLY A 38 3.55 7.68 -2.79
C GLY A 38 4.93 7.84 -2.15
N ALA A 39 5.16 7.31 -0.93
CA ALA A 39 6.48 7.39 -0.29
C ALA A 39 7.56 6.79 -1.21
N SER A 40 8.63 7.56 -1.48
CA SER A 40 9.69 7.21 -2.44
C SER A 40 10.42 5.93 -2.04
N GLU A 41 10.67 5.75 -0.74
CA GLU A 41 11.35 4.58 -0.19
C GLU A 41 10.65 3.25 -0.53
N LYS A 42 9.35 3.29 -0.86
CA LYS A 42 8.64 2.08 -1.34
C LYS A 42 9.13 1.61 -2.71
N LEU A 43 9.59 2.52 -3.56
CA LEU A 43 10.16 2.15 -4.86
C LEU A 43 11.52 1.51 -4.68
N ASP A 44 12.33 2.00 -3.74
CA ASP A 44 13.62 1.40 -3.41
C ASP A 44 13.44 0.02 -2.78
N ALA A 45 12.53 -0.10 -1.82
CA ALA A 45 12.18 -1.40 -1.25
C ALA A 45 11.63 -2.37 -2.32
N LEU A 46 10.84 -1.89 -3.28
CA LEU A 46 10.40 -2.73 -4.40
C LEU A 46 11.58 -3.22 -5.25
N ARG A 47 12.57 -2.36 -5.54
CA ARG A 47 13.78 -2.75 -6.29
C ARG A 47 14.55 -3.87 -5.59
N GLU A 48 14.62 -3.85 -4.28
CA GLU A 48 15.30 -4.87 -3.50
C GLU A 48 14.50 -6.19 -3.49
N GLU A 49 13.23 -6.10 -3.15
CA GLU A 49 12.38 -7.27 -2.92
C GLU A 49 11.92 -7.97 -4.21
N ILE A 50 11.96 -7.30 -5.38
CA ILE A 50 11.61 -7.92 -6.66
C ILE A 50 12.74 -8.77 -7.25
N ARG A 51 14.00 -8.53 -6.86
CA ARG A 51 15.19 -9.22 -7.43
C ARG A 51 15.09 -10.74 -7.48
N PRO A 52 14.61 -11.43 -6.44
CA PRO A 52 14.46 -12.89 -6.48
C PRO A 52 13.44 -13.39 -7.52
N TYR A 53 12.56 -12.51 -8.00
CA TYR A 53 11.41 -12.83 -8.83
C TYR A 53 11.52 -12.37 -10.29
N ILE A 54 12.62 -11.77 -10.71
CA ILE A 54 12.76 -11.17 -12.05
C ILE A 54 12.60 -12.20 -13.20
N HIS A 55 12.77 -13.48 -12.92
CA HIS A 55 12.55 -14.57 -13.87
C HIS A 55 11.25 -15.34 -13.61
N ASP A 56 10.46 -14.92 -12.62
CA ASP A 56 9.21 -15.55 -12.26
C ASP A 56 8.04 -14.93 -13.03
N ASN A 57 6.92 -15.65 -13.02
CA ASN A 57 5.66 -15.22 -13.62
C ASN A 57 4.59 -15.08 -12.55
N ASN A 58 3.43 -14.53 -12.94
CA ASN A 58 2.27 -14.36 -12.08
C ASN A 58 2.51 -13.39 -10.90
N ILE A 59 3.23 -12.32 -11.17
CA ILE A 59 3.54 -11.26 -10.22
C ILE A 59 2.51 -10.14 -10.36
N LEU A 60 1.97 -9.68 -9.24
CA LEU A 60 1.10 -8.51 -9.17
C LEU A 60 1.79 -7.40 -8.38
N VAL A 61 1.86 -6.20 -8.94
CA VAL A 61 2.25 -5.00 -8.19
C VAL A 61 1.05 -4.07 -8.08
N TYR A 62 0.61 -3.83 -6.85
CA TYR A 62 -0.56 -3.00 -6.58
C TYR A 62 -0.14 -1.58 -6.19
N CYS A 63 -0.46 -0.61 -7.05
CA CYS A 63 -0.11 0.80 -6.91
C CYS A 63 -1.30 1.65 -6.44
N GLY A 64 -0.99 2.78 -5.83
CA GLY A 64 -1.95 3.84 -5.55
C GLY A 64 -2.24 4.71 -6.78
N ALA A 65 -3.39 5.39 -6.75
CA ALA A 65 -3.68 6.46 -7.69
C ALA A 65 -2.99 7.76 -7.24
N THR A 66 -1.68 7.73 -7.15
CA THR A 66 -0.83 8.83 -6.64
C THR A 66 0.35 9.08 -7.56
N ASN A 67 0.96 10.26 -7.44
CA ASN A 67 2.22 10.60 -8.07
C ASN A 67 3.38 10.34 -7.10
N VAL A 68 4.55 10.12 -7.66
CA VAL A 68 5.85 10.01 -7.02
C VAL A 68 6.83 10.93 -7.74
N LEU A 69 7.96 11.26 -7.12
CA LEU A 69 9.02 12.01 -7.79
C LEU A 69 9.54 11.20 -8.98
N ASP A 70 9.70 11.85 -10.13
CA ASP A 70 10.34 11.24 -11.31
C ASP A 70 11.85 11.38 -11.17
N GLU A 71 12.52 10.29 -10.82
CA GLU A 71 13.98 10.23 -10.68
C GLU A 71 14.72 10.56 -11.99
N ASN A 72 14.02 10.48 -13.13
CA ASN A 72 14.56 10.79 -14.45
C ASN A 72 14.12 12.16 -14.99
N ALA A 73 13.41 12.97 -14.18
CA ALA A 73 12.98 14.28 -14.62
C ALA A 73 14.16 15.22 -14.80
N ASP A 74 14.15 15.97 -15.90
CA ASP A 74 15.08 17.07 -16.10
C ASP A 74 14.59 18.29 -15.30
N TYR A 75 15.15 18.49 -14.12
CA TYR A 75 14.83 19.60 -13.21
C TYR A 75 15.15 20.99 -13.77
N THR A 76 15.65 21.08 -15.00
CA THR A 76 15.86 22.38 -15.70
C THR A 76 14.58 22.92 -16.33
N SER A 77 13.53 22.09 -16.45
CA SER A 77 12.21 22.48 -16.95
C SER A 77 11.28 22.84 -15.79
N SER A 78 10.29 23.70 -16.06
CA SER A 78 9.24 24.08 -15.09
C SER A 78 8.22 22.97 -14.78
N ASP A 79 8.52 21.75 -15.17
CA ASP A 79 7.69 20.57 -14.92
C ASP A 79 7.87 20.14 -13.44
N THR A 80 6.80 19.70 -12.79
CA THR A 80 6.79 19.38 -11.36
C THR A 80 7.64 18.17 -10.99
N GLY A 81 8.23 17.48 -11.97
CA GLY A 81 9.04 16.29 -11.75
C GLY A 81 8.28 15.10 -11.18
N ASP A 82 6.95 15.16 -11.21
CA ASP A 82 6.08 14.11 -10.67
C ASP A 82 5.58 13.18 -11.78
N ILE A 83 5.75 11.88 -11.59
CA ILE A 83 5.11 10.87 -12.43
C ILE A 83 4.12 10.03 -11.62
N ARG A 84 3.22 9.36 -12.31
CA ARG A 84 2.31 8.42 -11.63
C ARG A 84 3.07 7.22 -11.09
N GLN A 85 2.74 6.78 -9.87
CA GLN A 85 3.39 5.62 -9.24
C GLN A 85 3.36 4.37 -10.15
N ILE A 86 2.25 4.13 -10.87
CA ILE A 86 2.16 3.01 -11.79
C ILE A 86 3.18 3.10 -12.93
N GLU A 87 3.48 4.30 -13.42
CA GLU A 87 4.46 4.53 -14.47
C GLU A 87 5.88 4.31 -13.94
N ALA A 88 6.18 4.81 -12.73
CA ALA A 88 7.46 4.57 -12.07
C ALA A 88 7.72 3.08 -11.86
N VAL A 89 6.74 2.35 -11.32
CA VAL A 89 6.83 0.90 -11.13
C VAL A 89 6.99 0.16 -12.46
N THR A 90 6.25 0.56 -13.50
CA THR A 90 6.38 -0.06 -14.82
C THR A 90 7.78 0.14 -15.40
N ARG A 91 8.37 1.35 -15.23
CA ARG A 91 9.76 1.62 -15.64
C ARG A 91 10.77 0.78 -14.86
N ILE A 92 10.62 0.67 -13.54
CA ILE A 92 11.49 -0.16 -12.71
C ILE A 92 11.47 -1.62 -13.21
N LEU A 93 10.30 -2.22 -13.31
CA LEU A 93 10.18 -3.63 -13.70
C LEU A 93 10.63 -3.87 -15.15
N GLY A 94 10.16 -3.03 -16.09
CA GLY A 94 10.44 -3.21 -17.51
C GLY A 94 11.84 -2.75 -17.92
N ASN A 95 12.26 -1.54 -17.52
CA ASN A 95 13.51 -0.95 -18.02
C ASN A 95 14.72 -1.34 -17.17
N GLU A 96 14.57 -1.37 -15.83
CA GLU A 96 15.72 -1.70 -14.97
C GLU A 96 15.94 -3.21 -14.87
N PHE A 97 14.85 -4.00 -14.77
CA PHE A 97 14.94 -5.47 -14.60
C PHE A 97 14.61 -6.28 -15.85
N GLY A 98 14.20 -5.64 -16.96
CA GLY A 98 13.95 -6.32 -18.23
C GLY A 98 12.74 -7.27 -18.20
N MET A 99 11.80 -7.06 -17.29
CA MET A 99 10.61 -7.90 -17.14
C MET A 99 9.53 -7.54 -18.17
N ASP A 100 8.77 -8.53 -18.62
CA ASP A 100 7.55 -8.32 -19.41
C ASP A 100 6.39 -7.88 -18.53
N VAL A 101 5.98 -6.63 -18.64
CA VAL A 101 5.03 -5.97 -17.73
C VAL A 101 3.86 -5.36 -18.50
N ALA A 102 2.66 -5.50 -17.96
CA ALA A 102 1.48 -4.78 -18.44
C ALA A 102 0.86 -3.95 -17.32
N GLN A 103 0.37 -2.75 -17.67
CA GLN A 103 -0.49 -1.98 -16.78
C GLN A 103 -1.92 -2.50 -16.84
N PHE A 104 -2.61 -2.44 -15.69
CA PHE A 104 -4.01 -2.84 -15.59
C PHE A 104 -4.77 -1.79 -14.76
N THR A 105 -5.42 -0.86 -15.47
CA THR A 105 -6.11 0.29 -14.88
C THR A 105 -7.55 0.40 -15.41
N SER A 106 -8.23 1.47 -15.06
CA SER A 106 -9.54 1.79 -15.67
C SER A 106 -9.46 2.31 -17.10
N ARG A 107 -8.26 2.59 -17.62
CA ARG A 107 -8.04 3.15 -18.96
C ARG A 107 -8.10 2.09 -20.06
N GLU A 108 -7.73 0.85 -19.76
CA GLU A 108 -7.76 -0.24 -20.73
C GLU A 108 -9.20 -0.66 -21.02
N ASN A 109 -9.50 -0.87 -22.30
CA ASN A 109 -10.80 -1.38 -22.73
C ASN A 109 -10.97 -2.87 -22.34
N MET A 110 -12.18 -3.41 -22.50
CA MET A 110 -12.50 -4.78 -22.09
C MET A 110 -11.68 -5.84 -22.85
N GLU A 111 -11.40 -5.61 -24.13
CA GLU A 111 -10.63 -6.55 -24.97
C GLU A 111 -9.17 -6.62 -24.51
N THR A 112 -8.54 -5.44 -24.29
CA THR A 112 -7.17 -5.34 -23.78
C THR A 112 -7.06 -6.01 -22.40
N ARG A 113 -8.02 -5.77 -21.50
CA ARG A 113 -8.04 -6.41 -20.18
C ARG A 113 -8.18 -7.93 -20.26
N ALA A 114 -9.00 -8.43 -21.19
CA ALA A 114 -9.15 -9.87 -21.42
C ALA A 114 -7.83 -10.48 -21.93
N ALA A 115 -7.18 -9.83 -22.89
CA ALA A 115 -5.90 -10.28 -23.44
C ALA A 115 -4.78 -10.29 -22.37
N ILE A 116 -4.68 -9.23 -21.56
CA ILE A 116 -3.71 -9.17 -20.45
C ILE A 116 -3.94 -10.33 -19.46
N LYS A 117 -5.19 -10.58 -19.07
CA LYS A 117 -5.52 -11.69 -18.17
C LYS A 117 -5.14 -13.05 -18.76
N GLU A 118 -5.45 -13.27 -20.01
CA GLU A 118 -5.14 -14.52 -20.70
C GLU A 118 -3.61 -14.76 -20.76
N GLN A 119 -2.84 -13.75 -21.19
CA GLN A 119 -1.38 -13.82 -21.23
C GLN A 119 -0.78 -14.06 -19.85
N PHE A 120 -1.29 -13.37 -18.84
CA PHE A 120 -0.84 -13.53 -17.46
C PHE A 120 -1.14 -14.93 -16.91
N GLN A 121 -2.31 -15.50 -17.26
CA GLN A 121 -2.67 -16.86 -16.84
C GLN A 121 -1.80 -17.94 -17.50
N ARG A 122 -1.44 -17.75 -18.75
CA ARG A 122 -0.53 -18.67 -19.47
C ARG A 122 0.86 -18.67 -18.83
N GLY A 123 1.32 -17.50 -18.34
CA GLY A 123 2.63 -17.36 -17.70
C GLY A 123 3.81 -17.61 -18.65
N ASP A 124 3.62 -17.39 -19.96
CA ASP A 124 4.63 -17.65 -20.98
C ASP A 124 5.30 -16.38 -21.51
N ARG A 125 4.63 -15.25 -21.45
CA ARG A 125 5.15 -13.96 -21.95
C ARG A 125 5.03 -12.85 -20.93
N LEU A 126 3.87 -12.69 -20.30
CA LEU A 126 3.63 -11.62 -19.35
C LEU A 126 3.97 -12.07 -17.94
N GLN A 127 5.01 -11.50 -17.35
CA GLN A 127 5.51 -11.84 -16.02
C GLN A 127 4.74 -11.10 -14.92
N ALA A 128 4.53 -9.79 -15.11
CA ALA A 128 3.96 -8.95 -14.08
C ALA A 128 2.80 -8.08 -14.57
N ILE A 129 1.83 -7.89 -13.70
CA ILE A 129 0.76 -6.88 -13.88
C ILE A 129 0.96 -5.79 -12.83
N VAL A 130 1.01 -4.54 -13.28
CA VAL A 130 0.99 -3.35 -12.40
C VAL A 130 -0.42 -2.77 -12.44
N ALA A 131 -1.10 -2.72 -11.28
CA ALA A 131 -2.52 -2.41 -11.20
C ALA A 131 -2.85 -1.27 -10.22
N ILE A 132 -3.85 -0.46 -10.57
CA ILE A 132 -4.47 0.53 -9.67
C ILE A 132 -5.94 0.16 -9.50
N LYS A 133 -6.42 0.03 -8.24
CA LYS A 133 -7.84 -0.18 -7.86
C LYS A 133 -8.59 -1.32 -8.58
N CYS A 134 -8.03 -1.92 -9.62
CA CYS A 134 -8.71 -2.91 -10.46
C CYS A 134 -9.02 -4.23 -9.76
N LEU A 135 -8.40 -4.48 -8.62
CA LEU A 135 -8.72 -5.64 -7.79
C LEU A 135 -9.99 -5.43 -6.96
N ASP A 136 -10.48 -4.20 -6.81
CA ASP A 136 -11.64 -3.88 -5.99
C ASP A 136 -12.97 -4.17 -6.74
N GLU A 137 -12.97 -4.10 -8.08
CA GLU A 137 -14.15 -4.16 -8.95
C GLU A 137 -14.37 -5.52 -9.64
N GLY A 138 -14.48 -6.63 -8.91
CA GLY A 138 -14.88 -7.92 -9.52
C GLY A 138 -13.86 -8.55 -10.47
N VAL A 139 -12.69 -7.96 -10.67
CA VAL A 139 -11.64 -8.49 -11.55
C VAL A 139 -11.04 -9.74 -10.92
N ASN A 140 -11.28 -10.87 -11.55
CA ASN A 140 -10.67 -12.13 -11.19
C ASN A 140 -9.36 -12.30 -11.99
N ILE A 141 -8.21 -12.26 -11.30
CA ILE A 141 -6.92 -12.66 -11.87
C ILE A 141 -6.47 -13.92 -11.13
N PRO A 142 -6.83 -15.11 -11.62
CA PRO A 142 -6.37 -16.34 -11.01
C PRO A 142 -4.86 -16.51 -11.28
N GLY A 143 -4.20 -17.24 -10.38
CA GLY A 143 -2.80 -17.59 -10.59
C GLY A 143 -1.78 -16.62 -10.02
N ILE A 144 -2.14 -15.47 -9.44
CA ILE A 144 -1.16 -14.59 -8.77
C ILE A 144 -0.40 -15.39 -7.72
N ARG A 145 0.94 -15.44 -7.86
CA ARG A 145 1.83 -16.17 -6.94
C ARG A 145 2.51 -15.22 -5.97
N THR A 146 2.97 -14.08 -6.48
CA THR A 146 3.66 -13.05 -5.71
C THR A 146 2.95 -11.72 -5.88
N ALA A 147 2.68 -11.03 -4.80
CA ALA A 147 2.04 -9.71 -4.82
C ALA A 147 2.83 -8.70 -4.01
N PHE A 148 3.11 -7.54 -4.60
CA PHE A 148 3.73 -6.39 -3.96
C PHE A 148 2.66 -5.30 -3.80
N ILE A 149 2.30 -4.96 -2.55
CA ILE A 149 1.25 -3.99 -2.23
C ILE A 149 1.90 -2.68 -1.77
N LEU A 150 2.18 -1.77 -2.72
CA LEU A 150 2.79 -0.47 -2.43
C LEU A 150 1.78 0.50 -1.82
N ALA A 151 0.52 0.43 -2.25
CA ALA A 151 -0.54 1.30 -1.75
C ALA A 151 -1.63 0.47 -1.09
N SER A 152 -1.62 0.49 0.21
CA SER A 152 -2.69 -0.10 1.01
C SER A 152 -3.73 0.96 1.37
N THR A 153 -4.93 0.51 1.65
CA THR A 153 -6.02 1.32 2.16
C THR A 153 -6.11 1.14 3.68
N THR A 154 -6.63 2.13 4.36
CA THR A 154 -6.96 2.02 5.80
C THR A 154 -8.28 1.28 6.02
N ASN A 155 -9.06 1.01 4.96
CA ASN A 155 -10.32 0.28 5.05
C ASN A 155 -10.07 -1.23 5.15
N PRO A 156 -10.41 -1.88 6.28
CA PRO A 156 -10.20 -3.31 6.48
C PRO A 156 -10.87 -4.19 5.42
N LYS A 157 -12.07 -3.83 4.98
CA LYS A 157 -12.79 -4.60 3.95
C LYS A 157 -12.01 -4.67 2.64
N GLU A 158 -11.42 -3.55 2.23
CA GLU A 158 -10.67 -3.48 0.96
C GLU A 158 -9.38 -4.31 1.02
N TYR A 159 -8.55 -4.15 2.05
CA TYR A 159 -7.29 -4.89 2.10
C TYR A 159 -7.51 -6.40 2.33
N ILE A 160 -8.53 -6.78 3.10
CA ILE A 160 -8.92 -8.19 3.25
C ILE A 160 -9.39 -8.78 1.91
N GLN A 161 -10.19 -8.03 1.14
CA GLN A 161 -10.63 -8.46 -0.20
C GLN A 161 -9.46 -8.60 -1.16
N ARG A 162 -8.52 -7.64 -1.18
CA ARG A 162 -7.31 -7.69 -2.02
C ARG A 162 -6.48 -8.93 -1.69
N ARG A 163 -6.19 -9.14 -0.39
CA ARG A 163 -5.49 -10.34 0.08
C ARG A 163 -6.22 -11.61 -0.36
N GLY A 164 -7.53 -11.69 -0.15
CA GLY A 164 -8.33 -12.84 -0.53
C GLY A 164 -8.27 -13.17 -2.02
N ARG A 165 -8.06 -12.18 -2.89
CA ARG A 165 -7.87 -12.39 -4.33
C ARG A 165 -6.49 -12.96 -4.65
N VAL A 166 -5.44 -12.48 -3.97
CA VAL A 166 -4.08 -13.03 -4.10
C VAL A 166 -4.04 -14.47 -3.60
N LEU A 167 -4.76 -14.79 -2.52
CA LEU A 167 -4.78 -16.12 -1.90
C LEU A 167 -5.69 -17.13 -2.60
N ARG A 168 -6.37 -16.77 -3.70
CA ARG A 168 -7.20 -17.72 -4.44
C ARG A 168 -6.42 -18.93 -4.89
N LYS A 169 -7.03 -20.10 -4.68
CA LYS A 169 -6.46 -21.37 -5.14
C LYS A 169 -6.34 -21.40 -6.67
N ALA A 170 -5.23 -21.89 -7.15
CA ALA A 170 -4.97 -22.14 -8.56
C ALA A 170 -4.15 -23.43 -8.71
N PRO A 171 -4.18 -24.10 -9.87
CA PRO A 171 -3.34 -25.27 -10.12
C PRO A 171 -1.86 -24.96 -9.87
N LYS A 172 -1.15 -25.88 -9.22
CA LYS A 172 0.29 -25.75 -8.91
C LYS A 172 0.65 -24.50 -8.08
N LYS A 173 -0.29 -23.99 -7.27
CA LYS A 173 -0.09 -22.87 -6.36
C LYS A 173 -0.39 -23.31 -4.92
N PRO A 174 0.61 -23.84 -4.19
CA PRO A 174 0.45 -24.27 -2.80
C PRO A 174 0.30 -23.09 -1.82
N TYR A 175 0.95 -21.96 -2.10
CA TYR A 175 0.89 -20.72 -1.32
C TYR A 175 1.02 -19.49 -2.23
N ALA A 176 0.85 -18.31 -1.66
CA ALA A 176 1.17 -17.04 -2.29
C ALA A 176 2.08 -16.23 -1.37
N VAL A 177 3.00 -15.48 -1.97
CA VAL A 177 3.85 -14.53 -1.25
C VAL A 177 3.25 -13.14 -1.37
N ILE A 178 3.14 -12.42 -0.26
CA ILE A 178 2.62 -11.05 -0.24
C ILE A 178 3.62 -10.15 0.49
N TYR A 179 4.14 -9.19 -0.24
CA TYR A 179 4.91 -8.08 0.30
C TYR A 179 3.97 -6.91 0.54
N ASP A 180 3.67 -6.61 1.79
CA ASP A 180 2.85 -5.45 2.19
C ASP A 180 3.77 -4.35 2.69
N PHE A 181 3.87 -3.25 1.93
CA PHE A 181 4.78 -2.14 2.25
C PHE A 181 4.19 -1.25 3.33
N VAL A 182 4.65 -1.43 4.54
CA VAL A 182 4.30 -0.61 5.70
C VAL A 182 4.96 0.76 5.61
N THR A 183 4.23 1.81 5.93
CA THR A 183 4.77 3.18 5.94
C THR A 183 4.67 3.76 7.33
N LEU A 184 5.81 4.01 7.95
CA LEU A 184 5.89 4.72 9.21
C LEU A 184 6.17 6.21 8.97
N PRO A 185 5.72 7.11 9.87
CA PRO A 185 5.99 8.54 9.75
C PRO A 185 7.48 8.89 9.78
N ARG A 186 8.28 8.03 10.40
CA ARG A 186 9.73 8.18 10.60
C ARG A 186 10.39 6.85 10.97
N PRO A 187 11.72 6.74 10.89
CA PRO A 187 12.46 5.60 11.41
C PRO A 187 12.19 5.38 12.91
N LEU A 188 12.09 4.12 13.34
CA LEU A 188 11.73 3.75 14.71
C LEU A 188 12.74 4.26 15.75
N ASP A 189 14.02 4.26 15.44
CA ASP A 189 15.10 4.76 16.30
C ASP A 189 14.98 6.25 16.60
N SER A 190 14.36 7.02 15.71
CA SER A 190 14.16 8.45 15.89
C SER A 190 12.96 8.81 16.79
N VAL A 191 12.07 7.84 17.09
CA VAL A 191 10.84 8.07 17.87
C VAL A 191 11.16 8.51 19.30
N SER A 192 12.20 7.96 19.92
CA SER A 192 12.62 8.29 21.28
C SER A 192 13.04 9.76 21.48
N SER A 193 13.38 10.47 20.39
CA SER A 193 13.75 11.89 20.40
C SER A 193 12.55 12.85 20.24
N LEU A 194 11.34 12.32 20.09
CA LEU A 194 10.15 13.12 19.86
C LEU A 194 9.59 13.73 21.14
N THR A 195 8.98 14.89 21.01
CA THR A 195 8.08 15.39 22.04
C THR A 195 6.79 14.55 22.06
N THR A 196 6.11 14.54 23.22
CA THR A 196 4.82 13.84 23.37
C THR A 196 3.80 14.26 22.29
N GLU A 197 3.75 15.57 21.95
CA GLU A 197 2.84 16.06 20.92
C GLU A 197 3.19 15.53 19.52
N GLN A 198 4.47 15.41 19.19
CA GLN A 198 4.92 14.88 17.91
C GLN A 198 4.57 13.40 17.79
N ALA A 199 4.86 12.62 18.83
CA ALA A 199 4.50 11.21 18.86
C ALA A 199 2.97 11.00 18.72
N GLN A 200 2.16 11.80 19.42
CA GLN A 200 0.70 11.72 19.30
C GLN A 200 0.19 12.00 17.88
N ARG A 201 0.83 12.90 17.13
CA ARG A 201 0.46 13.18 15.71
C ARG A 201 0.70 11.99 14.80
N ASP A 202 1.67 11.16 15.12
CA ASP A 202 2.01 9.96 14.36
C ASP A 202 1.05 8.79 14.64
N LEU A 203 0.48 8.72 15.85
CA LEU A 203 -0.28 7.56 16.34
C LEU A 203 -1.40 7.10 15.41
N THR A 204 -2.13 8.02 14.76
CA THR A 204 -3.22 7.62 13.86
C THR A 204 -2.71 6.81 12.67
N LEU A 205 -1.58 7.21 12.08
CA LEU A 205 -0.98 6.44 10.97
C LEU A 205 -0.42 5.13 11.48
N VAL A 206 0.33 5.17 12.59
CA VAL A 206 0.96 3.99 13.17
C VAL A 206 -0.06 2.94 13.58
N LYS A 207 -1.16 3.32 14.25
CA LYS A 207 -2.23 2.40 14.64
C LYS A 207 -2.92 1.74 13.43
N ASN A 208 -3.14 2.50 12.34
CA ASN A 208 -3.69 1.95 11.11
C ASN A 208 -2.74 0.93 10.45
N GLU A 209 -1.45 1.22 10.44
CA GLU A 209 -0.44 0.28 9.93
C GLU A 209 -0.37 -0.97 10.81
N LEU A 210 -0.35 -0.82 12.14
CA LEU A 210 -0.36 -1.95 13.09
C LEU A 210 -1.58 -2.85 12.90
N ALA A 211 -2.79 -2.29 12.78
CA ALA A 211 -4.01 -3.06 12.53
C ALA A 211 -3.90 -3.88 11.24
N ARG A 212 -3.30 -3.32 10.19
CA ARG A 212 -3.09 -4.01 8.92
C ARG A 212 -2.03 -5.11 9.04
N ILE A 213 -0.89 -4.83 9.69
CA ILE A 213 0.16 -5.83 9.92
C ILE A 213 -0.40 -7.02 10.73
N LYS A 214 -1.15 -6.75 11.80
CA LYS A 214 -1.80 -7.80 12.61
C LYS A 214 -2.73 -8.68 11.77
N GLU A 215 -3.57 -8.08 10.93
CA GLU A 215 -4.50 -8.83 10.08
C GLU A 215 -3.78 -9.67 9.01
N PHE A 216 -2.71 -9.17 8.41
CA PHE A 216 -1.91 -9.96 7.45
C PHE A 216 -1.11 -11.04 8.17
N GLY A 217 -0.44 -10.70 9.28
CA GLY A 217 0.42 -11.59 10.05
C GLY A 217 -0.35 -12.77 10.64
N ARG A 218 -1.57 -12.55 11.15
CA ARG A 218 -2.41 -13.58 11.76
C ARG A 218 -2.65 -14.81 10.88
N LEU A 219 -2.66 -14.65 9.57
CA LEU A 219 -2.91 -15.71 8.60
C LEU A 219 -1.67 -16.12 7.80
N SER A 220 -0.52 -15.53 8.09
CA SER A 220 0.73 -15.83 7.40
C SER A 220 1.44 -17.04 8.02
N GLN A 221 2.27 -17.72 7.21
CA GLN A 221 3.15 -18.77 7.68
C GLN A 221 4.34 -18.22 8.48
N ASN A 222 4.72 -16.96 8.24
CA ASN A 222 5.78 -16.23 8.95
C ASN A 222 5.21 -15.23 9.98
N SER A 223 4.19 -15.63 10.72
CA SER A 223 3.55 -14.78 11.74
C SER A 223 4.53 -14.24 12.81
N MET A 224 5.62 -14.94 13.08
CA MET A 224 6.65 -14.46 14.01
C MET A 224 7.32 -13.17 13.53
N ASP A 225 7.64 -13.07 12.23
CA ASP A 225 8.27 -11.85 11.68
C ASP A 225 7.31 -10.67 11.78
N ALA A 226 6.02 -10.89 11.48
CA ALA A 226 4.99 -9.86 11.65
C ALA A 226 4.85 -9.44 13.12
N ASN A 227 4.88 -10.39 14.07
CA ASN A 227 4.80 -10.11 15.50
C ASN A 227 6.02 -9.33 16.00
N ASN A 228 7.22 -9.65 15.54
CA ASN A 228 8.42 -8.90 15.87
C ASN A 228 8.31 -7.44 15.40
N LEU A 229 7.88 -7.21 14.16
CA LEU A 229 7.66 -5.86 13.66
C LEU A 229 6.58 -5.10 14.45
N ILE A 230 5.47 -5.78 14.81
CA ILE A 230 4.42 -5.20 15.66
C ILE A 230 5.02 -4.77 17.00
N TRP A 231 5.80 -5.65 17.63
CA TRP A 231 6.41 -5.38 18.91
C TRP A 231 7.38 -4.19 18.85
N ASP A 232 8.26 -4.14 17.84
CA ASP A 232 9.19 -3.03 17.64
C ASP A 232 8.47 -1.68 17.49
N ILE A 233 7.37 -1.65 16.74
CA ILE A 233 6.56 -0.44 16.55
C ILE A 233 5.85 -0.05 17.86
N GLN A 234 5.27 -1.02 18.57
CA GLN A 234 4.58 -0.78 19.82
C GLN A 234 5.54 -0.28 20.91
N GLU A 235 6.73 -0.86 21.02
CA GLU A 235 7.76 -0.42 21.94
C GLU A 235 8.21 1.01 21.65
N ALA A 236 8.54 1.31 20.38
CA ALA A 236 9.02 2.63 19.99
C ALA A 236 7.99 3.75 20.29
N TYR A 237 6.71 3.51 20.03
CA TYR A 237 5.63 4.48 20.23
C TYR A 237 4.90 4.35 21.56
N HIS A 238 5.31 3.42 22.44
CA HIS A 238 4.67 3.12 23.73
C HIS A 238 3.15 2.82 23.59
N ILE A 239 2.78 2.03 22.57
CA ILE A 239 1.41 1.64 22.28
C ILE A 239 1.11 0.30 22.96
N THR A 240 0.06 0.23 23.77
CA THR A 240 -0.41 -1.03 24.36
C THR A 240 -1.14 -1.91 23.35
N ASP A 241 -1.30 -3.21 23.66
CA ASP A 241 -2.05 -4.13 22.79
C ASP A 241 -3.50 -3.68 22.61
N GLU A 242 -4.17 -3.24 23.67
CA GLU A 242 -5.54 -2.73 23.63
C GLU A 242 -5.67 -1.49 22.71
N GLU A 243 -4.75 -0.54 22.85
CA GLU A 243 -4.73 0.66 22.00
C GLU A 243 -4.44 0.36 20.53
N SER A 244 -3.72 -0.71 20.24
CA SER A 244 -3.42 -1.12 18.88
C SER A 244 -4.56 -1.91 18.21
N GLU A 245 -5.52 -2.42 19.00
CA GLU A 245 -6.77 -3.01 18.52
C GLU A 245 -7.86 -1.96 18.25
N GLU A 246 -7.85 -0.86 19.00
CA GLU A 246 -8.66 0.31 18.71
C GLU A 246 -8.14 1.03 17.47
N GLY A 247 -8.16 0.38 16.31
CA GLY A 247 -7.70 0.96 15.03
C GLY A 247 -8.06 2.44 14.95
N GLY A 248 -7.10 3.29 14.51
CA GLY A 248 -7.25 4.73 14.47
C GLY A 248 -8.59 5.08 13.80
N PHE A 249 -9.29 6.06 14.35
CA PHE A 249 -10.66 6.49 14.01
C PHE A 249 -11.07 6.10 12.59
N GLU A 250 -12.04 5.16 12.46
CA GLU A 250 -12.71 4.91 11.20
C GLU A 250 -13.36 6.23 10.75
N TYR A 251 -12.70 6.92 9.84
CA TYR A 251 -13.36 7.94 9.05
C TYR A 251 -14.26 7.21 8.06
N GLY A 252 -15.47 6.85 8.50
CA GLY A 252 -16.48 6.28 7.65
C GLY A 252 -16.78 7.25 6.51
N THR A 253 -16.35 6.90 5.32
CA THR A 253 -16.96 7.38 4.08
C THR A 253 -18.13 6.44 3.81
N ASP A 254 -19.35 6.87 4.18
CA ASP A 254 -20.59 6.34 3.60
C ASP A 254 -20.67 6.70 2.11
#